data_61ce22519bfd388e3fd20d84e1e430d9
#
_entry.id   61ce22519bfd388e3fd20d84e1e430d9
#
_cell.length_a   1.000
_cell.length_b   1.000
_cell.length_c   1.000
_cell.angle_alpha   90.00
_cell.angle_beta   90.00
_cell.angle_gamma   90.00
#
_symmetry.space_group_name_H-M   'P 1'
#
loop_
_entity.id
_entity.type
_entity.pdbx_description
1 polymer ?
#
loop_
_entity_poly.entity_id
_entity_poly.type
_entity_poly.pdbx_seq_one_letter_code
_entity_poly.pdbx_strand_id
1 'polypeptide(L)'
;SWLSIEKTIGPANAGFMTRYGTEEFYLRLFWGLGLMMFVLIVAVPFYVMVMTSLKSQHSLMINPLDFSIDYSLGVTKLLSSYIELFTDYGFMTLLVNSAVVSVATVIITLLFSVPGAYAVAKLRFPGRKWLSGSVLLIYLIPAIILVIPLYAIFSQLGMRNSLFALCIVYPATTIPVAVYMLRGYFAGLPSDLDDAGLMDGLSRLQIITNIAMPLSMPAIASVALYVFMIAWNEFLFAFMFLDDVKLFTLSRGIVSLNSSEVPRQHLMAGAVIATAPVLFLFLWFERFLVSGLTAGSVKG
;
A
#
# COMPACT_ATOMS: atom_id res chain seq x y z
N SER A 1 -2.22 -49.76 11.62
CA SER A 1 -1.58 -50.08 10.32
C SER A 1 -2.63 -49.91 9.22
N TRP A 2 -2.27 -49.36 8.09
CA TRP A 2 -3.12 -49.07 6.92
C TRP A 2 -3.91 -50.33 6.44
N LEU A 3 -3.33 -51.49 6.57
CA LEU A 3 -3.90 -52.80 6.20
C LEU A 3 -5.09 -53.27 7.10
N SER A 4 -5.28 -52.65 8.28
CA SER A 4 -6.41 -52.96 9.13
C SER A 4 -7.67 -52.16 8.81
N ILE A 5 -7.54 -51.03 8.14
CA ILE A 5 -8.66 -50.18 7.74
C ILE A 5 -9.32 -50.73 6.47
N GLU A 6 -8.54 -51.32 5.56
CA GLU A 6 -9.04 -51.88 4.30
C GLU A 6 -9.94 -53.11 4.48
N LYS A 7 -9.79 -53.84 5.60
CA LYS A 7 -10.64 -55.00 5.93
C LYS A 7 -12.02 -54.64 6.49
N THR A 8 -12.20 -53.38 6.94
CA THR A 8 -13.45 -52.94 7.56
C THR A 8 -14.35 -52.15 6.58
N ILE A 9 -13.80 -51.74 5.45
CA ILE A 9 -14.50 -50.96 4.41
C ILE A 9 -14.84 -51.93 3.26
N GLY A 10 -16.11 -52.32 3.14
CA GLY A 10 -16.55 -53.18 2.05
C GLY A 10 -16.31 -52.58 0.66
N PRO A 11 -16.32 -53.37 -0.42
CA PRO A 11 -15.94 -52.98 -1.78
C PRO A 11 -16.74 -51.79 -2.36
N ALA A 12 -17.93 -51.52 -1.84
CA ALA A 12 -18.74 -50.38 -2.22
C ALA A 12 -18.15 -49.02 -1.74
N ASN A 13 -17.38 -49.00 -0.64
CA ASN A 13 -16.76 -47.79 -0.08
C ASN A 13 -15.36 -47.52 -0.64
N ALA A 14 -14.70 -48.53 -1.18
CA ALA A 14 -13.39 -48.37 -1.86
C ALA A 14 -13.50 -47.51 -3.12
N GLY A 15 -14.59 -47.63 -3.88
CA GLY A 15 -14.87 -46.81 -5.05
C GLY A 15 -15.17 -45.36 -4.72
N PHE A 16 -15.79 -45.12 -3.56
CA PHE A 16 -16.08 -43.77 -3.08
C PHE A 16 -14.80 -43.00 -2.65
N MET A 17 -13.90 -43.68 -1.95
CA MET A 17 -12.62 -43.09 -1.51
C MET A 17 -11.66 -42.82 -2.69
N THR A 18 -11.63 -43.68 -3.70
CA THR A 18 -10.84 -43.44 -4.92
C THR A 18 -11.41 -42.29 -5.76
N ARG A 19 -12.73 -42.14 -5.79
CA ARG A 19 -13.40 -41.05 -6.48
C ARG A 19 -13.15 -39.70 -5.77
N TYR A 20 -13.19 -39.68 -4.45
CA TYR A 20 -12.85 -38.50 -3.65
C TYR A 20 -11.39 -38.09 -3.83
N GLY A 21 -10.47 -39.03 -3.90
CA GLY A 21 -9.04 -38.78 -4.16
C GLY A 21 -8.77 -38.20 -5.54
N THR A 22 -9.48 -38.65 -6.56
CA THR A 22 -9.34 -38.11 -7.92
C THR A 22 -9.95 -36.73 -8.07
N GLU A 23 -11.12 -36.47 -7.49
CA GLU A 23 -11.73 -35.13 -7.48
C GLU A 23 -10.84 -34.10 -6.74
N GLU A 24 -10.28 -34.48 -5.59
CA GLU A 24 -9.37 -33.63 -4.85
C GLU A 24 -8.07 -33.36 -5.62
N PHE A 25 -7.54 -34.33 -6.34
CA PHE A 25 -6.39 -34.17 -7.22
C PHE A 25 -6.67 -33.16 -8.34
N TYR A 26 -7.81 -33.29 -9.05
CA TYR A 26 -8.18 -32.35 -10.12
C TYR A 26 -8.44 -30.95 -9.59
N LEU A 27 -9.06 -30.81 -8.41
CA LEU A 27 -9.26 -29.53 -7.76
C LEU A 27 -7.92 -28.86 -7.40
N ARG A 28 -6.99 -29.61 -6.81
CA ARG A 28 -5.64 -29.10 -6.50
C ARG A 28 -4.88 -28.71 -7.75
N LEU A 29 -4.97 -29.50 -8.81
CA LEU A 29 -4.35 -29.18 -10.11
C LEU A 29 -4.95 -27.92 -10.71
N PHE A 30 -6.27 -27.80 -10.71
CA PHE A 30 -6.98 -26.61 -11.20
C PHE A 30 -6.59 -25.34 -10.43
N TRP A 31 -6.59 -25.42 -9.10
CA TRP A 31 -6.14 -24.31 -8.25
C TRP A 31 -4.65 -23.98 -8.45
N GLY A 32 -3.81 -24.99 -8.60
CA GLY A 32 -2.38 -24.80 -8.88
C GLY A 32 -2.13 -24.11 -10.21
N LEU A 33 -2.82 -24.54 -11.26
CA LEU A 33 -2.74 -23.90 -12.58
C LEU A 33 -3.30 -22.48 -12.56
N GLY A 34 -4.43 -22.25 -11.86
CA GLY A 34 -5.01 -20.93 -11.70
C GLY A 34 -4.07 -19.99 -10.95
N LEU A 35 -3.45 -20.44 -9.87
CA LEU A 35 -2.46 -19.69 -9.11
C LEU A 35 -1.22 -19.38 -9.96
N MET A 36 -0.70 -20.37 -10.69
CA MET A 36 0.45 -20.18 -11.58
C MET A 36 0.15 -19.16 -12.67
N MET A 37 -1.03 -19.26 -13.31
CA MET A 37 -1.46 -18.29 -14.31
C MET A 37 -1.60 -16.88 -13.72
N PHE A 38 -2.18 -16.75 -12.53
CA PHE A 38 -2.30 -15.47 -11.82
C PHE A 38 -0.92 -14.89 -11.52
N VAL A 39 0.01 -15.67 -10.98
CA VAL A 39 1.39 -15.23 -10.71
C VAL A 39 2.09 -14.77 -11.98
N LEU A 40 1.95 -15.51 -13.09
CA LEU A 40 2.54 -15.11 -14.37
C LEU A 40 1.95 -13.80 -14.90
N ILE A 41 0.63 -13.61 -14.85
CA ILE A 41 -0.03 -12.37 -15.28
C ILE A 41 0.47 -11.18 -14.49
N VAL A 42 0.69 -11.33 -13.16
CA VAL A 42 1.19 -10.26 -12.30
C VAL A 42 2.69 -10.05 -12.48
N ALA A 43 3.49 -11.10 -12.59
CA ALA A 43 4.95 -11.02 -12.65
C ALA A 43 5.48 -10.52 -14.01
N VAL A 44 4.81 -10.84 -15.12
CA VAL A 44 5.27 -10.48 -16.47
C VAL A 44 5.45 -8.96 -16.65
N PRO A 45 4.51 -8.08 -16.26
CA PRO A 45 4.72 -6.62 -16.38
C PRO A 45 5.95 -6.14 -15.61
N PHE A 46 6.19 -6.64 -14.40
CA PHE A 46 7.37 -6.29 -13.61
C PHE A 46 8.66 -6.81 -14.25
N TYR A 47 8.62 -8.02 -14.77
CA TYR A 47 9.75 -8.59 -15.51
C TYR A 47 10.09 -7.73 -16.74
N VAL A 48 9.09 -7.36 -17.55
CA VAL A 48 9.27 -6.49 -18.73
C VAL A 48 9.84 -5.14 -18.31
N MET A 49 9.33 -4.54 -17.23
CA MET A 49 9.79 -3.26 -16.69
C MET A 49 11.28 -3.33 -16.31
N VAL A 50 11.69 -4.37 -15.56
CA VAL A 50 13.10 -4.55 -15.16
C VAL A 50 13.97 -4.81 -16.38
N MET A 51 13.57 -5.72 -17.30
CA MET A 51 14.35 -6.02 -18.50
C MET A 51 14.53 -4.80 -19.40
N THR A 52 13.46 -4.01 -19.59
CA THR A 52 13.52 -2.79 -20.41
C THR A 52 14.42 -1.73 -19.77
N SER A 53 14.43 -1.60 -18.45
CA SER A 53 15.28 -0.64 -17.74
C SER A 53 16.79 -0.89 -17.89
N LEU A 54 17.18 -2.12 -18.17
CA LEU A 54 18.57 -2.56 -18.36
C LEU A 54 19.04 -2.51 -19.81
N LYS A 55 18.18 -2.10 -20.74
CA LYS A 55 18.50 -2.03 -22.17
C LYS A 55 18.96 -0.65 -22.61
N SER A 56 19.76 -0.63 -23.68
CA SER A 56 20.07 0.61 -24.37
C SER A 56 18.93 1.07 -25.27
N GLN A 57 18.81 2.35 -25.52
CA GLN A 57 17.81 2.90 -26.46
C GLN A 57 17.93 2.27 -27.84
N HIS A 58 19.15 2.04 -28.33
CA HIS A 58 19.40 1.43 -29.62
C HIS A 58 18.83 0.00 -29.70
N SER A 59 19.04 -0.83 -28.69
CA SER A 59 18.50 -2.21 -28.70
C SER A 59 16.97 -2.23 -28.62
N LEU A 60 16.35 -1.31 -27.90
CA LEU A 60 14.89 -1.17 -27.83
C LEU A 60 14.27 -0.71 -29.16
N MET A 61 14.99 0.09 -29.95
CA MET A 61 14.53 0.52 -31.29
C MET A 61 14.62 -0.60 -32.32
N ILE A 62 15.64 -1.47 -32.24
CA ILE A 62 15.81 -2.58 -33.19
C ILE A 62 14.86 -3.72 -32.87
N ASN A 63 14.79 -4.15 -31.61
CA ASN A 63 13.93 -5.25 -31.19
C ASN A 63 13.33 -5.02 -29.81
N PRO A 64 12.15 -4.38 -29.73
CA PRO A 64 11.50 -4.06 -28.44
C PRO A 64 11.07 -5.30 -27.64
N LEU A 65 10.91 -6.45 -28.28
CA LEU A 65 10.46 -7.69 -27.65
C LEU A 65 11.60 -8.68 -27.32
N ASP A 66 12.84 -8.28 -27.58
CA ASP A 66 13.98 -9.07 -27.14
C ASP A 66 14.23 -8.78 -25.65
N PHE A 67 14.06 -9.78 -24.79
CA PHE A 67 14.31 -9.71 -23.34
C PHE A 67 15.68 -10.29 -22.94
N SER A 68 16.58 -10.49 -23.91
CA SER A 68 17.96 -10.90 -23.61
C SER A 68 18.75 -9.74 -22.98
N ILE A 69 19.62 -10.05 -22.05
CA ILE A 69 20.57 -9.09 -21.46
C ILE A 69 21.93 -9.35 -22.06
N ASP A 70 22.52 -8.33 -22.66
CA ASP A 70 23.88 -8.41 -23.16
C ASP A 70 24.89 -8.13 -22.04
N TYR A 71 25.32 -9.17 -21.36
CA TYR A 71 26.30 -9.09 -20.28
C TYR A 71 27.71 -8.64 -20.74
N SER A 72 28.00 -8.68 -22.06
CA SER A 72 29.26 -8.22 -22.60
C SER A 72 29.46 -6.70 -22.48
N LEU A 73 28.37 -5.95 -22.32
CA LEU A 73 28.40 -4.49 -22.14
C LEU A 73 29.01 -4.03 -20.81
N GLY A 74 29.12 -4.93 -19.83
CA GLY A 74 29.57 -4.60 -18.47
C GLY A 74 28.51 -3.90 -17.62
N VAL A 75 28.68 -3.98 -16.30
CA VAL A 75 27.68 -3.52 -15.31
C VAL A 75 27.35 -2.03 -15.45
N THR A 76 28.34 -1.19 -15.73
CA THR A 76 28.16 0.26 -15.84
C THR A 76 27.21 0.64 -16.98
N LYS A 77 27.32 -0.04 -18.14
CA LYS A 77 26.43 0.21 -19.27
C LYS A 77 25.03 -0.39 -19.05
N LEU A 78 24.92 -1.53 -18.37
CA LEU A 78 23.64 -2.11 -18.01
C LEU A 78 22.86 -1.20 -17.04
N LEU A 79 23.57 -0.51 -16.15
CA LEU A 79 22.96 0.40 -15.17
C LEU A 79 22.96 1.86 -15.63
N SER A 80 23.30 2.16 -16.89
CA SER A 80 23.38 3.54 -17.39
C SER A 80 22.08 4.31 -17.17
N SER A 81 20.92 3.71 -17.46
CA SER A 81 19.62 4.34 -17.27
C SER A 81 19.36 4.76 -15.82
N TYR A 82 19.83 3.96 -14.86
CA TYR A 82 19.73 4.29 -13.44
C TYR A 82 20.67 5.41 -13.06
N ILE A 83 21.91 5.38 -13.54
CA ILE A 83 22.91 6.43 -13.27
C ILE A 83 22.43 7.76 -13.83
N GLU A 84 22.01 7.79 -15.10
CA GLU A 84 21.51 8.98 -15.79
C GLU A 84 20.28 9.59 -15.12
N LEU A 85 19.38 8.79 -14.55
CA LEU A 85 18.25 9.29 -13.76
C LEU A 85 18.72 10.16 -12.58
N PHE A 86 19.78 9.77 -11.91
CA PHE A 86 20.29 10.53 -10.75
C PHE A 86 21.18 11.70 -11.16
N THR A 87 21.97 11.57 -12.24
CA THR A 87 22.90 12.63 -12.70
C THR A 87 22.21 13.70 -13.51
N ASP A 88 21.33 13.31 -14.44
CA ASP A 88 20.82 14.20 -15.48
C ASP A 88 19.37 14.66 -15.23
N TYR A 89 18.57 13.79 -14.58
CA TYR A 89 17.13 14.05 -14.35
C TYR A 89 16.79 14.45 -12.91
N GLY A 90 17.79 14.59 -12.01
CA GLY A 90 17.57 15.02 -10.64
C GLY A 90 16.63 14.10 -9.82
N PHE A 91 16.63 12.80 -10.13
CA PHE A 91 15.70 11.81 -9.59
C PHE A 91 15.74 11.69 -8.06
N MET A 92 16.91 11.99 -7.45
CA MET A 92 17.03 12.02 -5.98
C MET A 92 16.06 13.03 -5.35
N THR A 93 15.88 14.19 -5.96
CA THR A 93 14.93 15.21 -5.46
C THR A 93 13.50 14.70 -5.47
N LEU A 94 13.10 13.98 -6.52
CA LEU A 94 11.77 13.36 -6.61
C LEU A 94 11.55 12.33 -5.50
N LEU A 95 12.56 11.50 -5.23
CA LEU A 95 12.52 10.50 -4.16
C LEU A 95 12.39 11.14 -2.78
N VAL A 96 13.22 12.15 -2.50
CA VAL A 96 13.21 12.85 -1.21
C VAL A 96 11.88 13.58 -1.00
N ASN A 97 11.38 14.29 -2.00
CA ASN A 97 10.09 14.97 -1.92
C ASN A 97 8.95 13.99 -1.62
N SER A 98 8.90 12.86 -2.34
CA SER A 98 7.89 11.83 -2.09
C SER A 98 8.04 11.21 -0.70
N ALA A 99 9.25 10.92 -0.26
CA ALA A 99 9.49 10.36 1.07
C ALA A 99 9.03 11.33 2.17
N VAL A 100 9.38 12.61 2.05
CA VAL A 100 8.98 13.67 3.02
C VAL A 100 7.45 13.79 3.08
N VAL A 101 6.79 13.92 1.93
CA VAL A 101 5.33 14.07 1.88
C VAL A 101 4.63 12.82 2.38
N SER A 102 5.07 11.62 1.98
CA SER A 102 4.44 10.36 2.39
C SER A 102 4.61 10.11 3.89
N VAL A 103 5.82 10.32 4.44
CA VAL A 103 6.06 10.15 5.87
C VAL A 103 5.28 11.19 6.69
N ALA A 104 5.27 12.47 6.26
CA ALA A 104 4.47 13.50 6.90
C ALA A 104 2.97 13.15 6.88
N THR A 105 2.46 12.65 5.76
CA THR A 105 1.08 12.17 5.62
C THR A 105 0.77 11.06 6.62
N VAL A 106 1.64 10.06 6.74
CA VAL A 106 1.46 8.95 7.71
C VAL A 106 1.40 9.50 9.14
N ILE A 107 2.36 10.33 9.52
CA ILE A 107 2.43 10.89 10.87
C ILE A 107 1.17 11.70 11.19
N ILE A 108 0.78 12.62 10.32
CA ILE A 108 -0.39 13.48 10.53
C ILE A 108 -1.67 12.62 10.53
N THR A 109 -1.81 11.70 9.60
CA THR A 109 -2.97 10.81 9.55
C THR A 109 -3.11 9.99 10.83
N LEU A 110 -2.04 9.37 11.32
CA LEU A 110 -2.09 8.58 12.56
C LEU A 110 -2.33 9.43 13.78
N LEU A 111 -1.74 10.62 13.84
CA LEU A 111 -1.93 11.58 14.96
C LEU A 111 -3.41 11.91 15.18
N PHE A 112 -4.19 12.06 14.11
CA PHE A 112 -5.62 12.36 14.18
C PHE A 112 -6.49 11.10 14.18
N SER A 113 -6.14 10.08 13.42
CA SER A 113 -6.98 8.90 13.24
C SER A 113 -6.94 7.96 14.44
N VAL A 114 -5.82 7.83 15.16
CA VAL A 114 -5.73 6.95 16.33
C VAL A 114 -6.67 7.42 17.44
N PRO A 115 -6.57 8.66 17.95
CA PRO A 115 -7.50 9.13 18.98
C PRO A 115 -8.94 9.24 18.46
N GLY A 116 -9.13 9.65 17.19
CA GLY A 116 -10.45 9.72 16.56
C GLY A 116 -11.14 8.36 16.47
N ALA A 117 -10.41 7.34 16.00
CA ALA A 117 -10.92 5.97 15.89
C ALA A 117 -11.23 5.37 17.28
N TYR A 118 -10.35 5.59 18.26
CA TYR A 118 -10.59 5.17 19.64
C TYR A 118 -11.86 5.83 20.21
N ALA A 119 -12.01 7.14 20.05
CA ALA A 119 -13.19 7.86 20.51
C ALA A 119 -14.47 7.31 19.89
N VAL A 120 -14.48 7.10 18.57
CA VAL A 120 -15.63 6.51 17.85
C VAL A 120 -15.86 5.06 18.24
N ALA A 121 -14.84 4.28 18.59
CA ALA A 121 -14.97 2.87 18.98
C ALA A 121 -15.46 2.71 20.43
N LYS A 122 -14.90 3.47 21.37
CA LYS A 122 -15.00 3.21 22.81
C LYS A 122 -15.83 4.25 23.58
N LEU A 123 -15.80 5.52 23.18
CA LEU A 123 -16.48 6.58 23.94
C LEU A 123 -17.96 6.67 23.56
N ARG A 124 -18.78 7.10 24.54
CA ARG A 124 -20.21 7.38 24.34
C ARG A 124 -20.39 8.89 24.27
N PHE A 125 -20.75 9.42 23.10
CA PHE A 125 -21.05 10.83 22.90
C PHE A 125 -22.18 11.01 21.87
N PRO A 126 -22.93 12.13 21.93
CA PRO A 126 -23.96 12.42 20.95
C PRO A 126 -23.33 12.58 19.55
N GLY A 127 -23.98 12.05 18.52
CA GLY A 127 -23.48 12.10 17.15
C GLY A 127 -22.50 10.99 16.74
N ARG A 128 -22.05 10.12 17.65
CA ARG A 128 -21.12 9.01 17.37
C ARG A 128 -21.54 8.17 16.14
N LYS A 129 -22.83 7.81 16.06
CA LYS A 129 -23.36 6.99 14.95
C LYS A 129 -23.25 7.72 13.61
N TRP A 130 -23.56 9.01 13.62
CA TRP A 130 -23.48 9.86 12.42
C TRP A 130 -22.01 10.02 11.97
N LEU A 131 -21.12 10.33 12.89
CA LEU A 131 -19.69 10.46 12.60
C LEU A 131 -19.13 9.16 12.02
N SER A 132 -19.48 8.02 12.62
CA SER A 132 -19.06 6.71 12.14
C SER A 132 -19.55 6.37 10.72
N GLY A 133 -20.77 6.78 10.37
CA GLY A 133 -21.33 6.60 9.02
C GLY A 133 -20.76 7.58 8.01
N SER A 134 -20.57 8.84 8.41
CA SER A 134 -20.05 9.90 7.53
C SER A 134 -18.62 9.63 7.06
N VAL A 135 -17.78 9.00 7.89
CA VAL A 135 -16.40 8.63 7.52
C VAL A 135 -16.38 7.77 6.25
N LEU A 136 -17.29 6.82 6.15
CA LEU A 136 -17.38 5.94 4.99
C LEU A 136 -17.92 6.68 3.76
N LEU A 137 -18.91 7.57 3.95
CA LEU A 137 -19.48 8.39 2.88
C LEU A 137 -18.45 9.34 2.28
N ILE A 138 -17.60 9.96 3.11
CA ILE A 138 -16.53 10.86 2.64
C ILE A 138 -15.55 10.09 1.76
N TYR A 139 -15.22 8.86 2.11
CA TYR A 139 -14.31 8.02 1.32
C TYR A 139 -14.87 7.64 -0.07
N LEU A 140 -16.20 7.61 -0.21
CA LEU A 140 -16.86 7.33 -1.50
C LEU A 140 -16.83 8.51 -2.47
N ILE A 141 -16.45 9.72 -2.00
CA ILE A 141 -16.34 10.90 -2.89
C ILE A 141 -15.07 10.73 -3.75
N PRO A 142 -15.19 10.70 -5.09
CA PRO A 142 -14.01 10.61 -5.95
C PRO A 142 -13.06 11.78 -5.74
N ALA A 143 -11.77 11.49 -5.54
CA ALA A 143 -10.75 12.51 -5.30
C ALA A 143 -10.72 13.60 -6.38
N ILE A 144 -11.03 13.25 -7.64
CA ILE A 144 -11.06 14.19 -8.76
C ILE A 144 -12.09 15.34 -8.56
N ILE A 145 -13.19 15.08 -7.85
CA ILE A 145 -14.19 16.11 -7.55
C ILE A 145 -13.66 17.10 -6.51
N LEU A 146 -12.82 16.61 -5.58
CA LEU A 146 -12.25 17.43 -4.50
C LEU A 146 -11.04 18.26 -4.96
N VAL A 147 -10.33 17.82 -6.00
CA VAL A 147 -9.11 18.48 -6.47
C VAL A 147 -9.36 19.94 -6.85
N ILE A 148 -10.41 20.23 -7.63
CA ILE A 148 -10.67 21.57 -8.14
C ILE A 148 -10.96 22.56 -7.02
N PRO A 149 -11.93 22.31 -6.09
CA PRO A 149 -12.22 23.25 -5.01
C PRO A 149 -11.04 23.39 -4.05
N LEU A 150 -10.31 22.29 -3.73
CA LEU A 150 -9.13 22.36 -2.90
C LEU A 150 -8.03 23.19 -3.56
N TYR A 151 -7.77 22.99 -4.84
CA TYR A 151 -6.82 23.80 -5.60
C TYR A 151 -7.17 25.30 -5.53
N ALA A 152 -8.45 25.68 -5.71
CA ALA A 152 -8.90 27.06 -5.61
C ALA A 152 -8.64 27.66 -4.23
N ILE A 153 -8.96 26.92 -3.16
CA ILE A 153 -8.73 27.36 -1.77
C ILE A 153 -7.23 27.56 -1.50
N PHE A 154 -6.40 26.56 -1.80
CA PHE A 154 -4.95 26.64 -1.58
C PHE A 154 -4.27 27.72 -2.44
N SER A 155 -4.80 27.94 -3.65
CA SER A 155 -4.33 29.04 -4.52
C SER A 155 -4.62 30.41 -3.89
N GLN A 156 -5.83 30.61 -3.33
CA GLN A 156 -6.18 31.85 -2.63
C GLN A 156 -5.36 32.06 -1.36
N LEU A 157 -4.99 30.99 -0.66
CA LEU A 157 -4.12 31.03 0.50
C LEU A 157 -2.63 31.23 0.16
N GLY A 158 -2.27 31.33 -1.12
CA GLY A 158 -0.87 31.46 -1.56
C GLY A 158 -0.03 30.20 -1.34
N MET A 159 -0.65 29.05 -1.18
CA MET A 159 0.01 27.75 -0.88
C MET A 159 0.24 26.88 -2.12
N ARG A 160 0.06 27.42 -3.32
CA ARG A 160 0.42 26.74 -4.56
C ARG A 160 1.92 26.49 -4.62
N ASN A 161 2.29 25.50 -5.40
CA ASN A 161 3.66 25.12 -5.66
C ASN A 161 4.45 24.87 -4.34
N SER A 162 3.85 24.11 -3.45
CA SER A 162 4.40 23.82 -2.12
C SER A 162 4.14 22.38 -1.70
N LEU A 163 5.20 21.68 -1.28
CA LEU A 163 5.07 20.34 -0.66
C LEU A 163 4.25 20.38 0.63
N PHE A 164 4.27 21.52 1.33
CA PHE A 164 3.48 21.70 2.55
C PHE A 164 1.97 21.61 2.27
N ALA A 165 1.50 22.12 1.12
CA ALA A 165 0.12 21.98 0.71
C ALA A 165 -0.27 20.48 0.57
N LEU A 166 0.59 19.66 -0.01
CA LEU A 166 0.37 18.22 -0.11
C LEU A 166 0.34 17.54 1.27
N CYS A 167 1.21 17.97 2.20
CA CYS A 167 1.21 17.46 3.57
C CYS A 167 -0.08 17.76 4.35
N ILE A 168 -0.91 18.71 3.89
CA ILE A 168 -2.24 18.99 4.44
C ILE A 168 -3.33 18.24 3.67
N VAL A 169 -3.25 18.23 2.35
CA VAL A 169 -4.30 17.65 1.49
C VAL A 169 -4.33 16.12 1.58
N TYR A 170 -3.18 15.46 1.59
CA TYR A 170 -3.13 13.99 1.64
C TYR A 170 -3.71 13.43 2.95
N PRO A 171 -3.39 13.95 4.15
CA PRO A 171 -4.09 13.56 5.38
C PRO A 171 -5.60 13.76 5.31
N ALA A 172 -6.07 14.85 4.71
CA ALA A 172 -7.51 15.08 4.58
C ALA A 172 -8.23 13.94 3.81
N THR A 173 -7.56 13.31 2.86
CA THR A 173 -8.11 12.17 2.11
C THR A 173 -7.88 10.82 2.81
N THR A 174 -6.82 10.67 3.61
CA THR A 174 -6.45 9.39 4.23
C THR A 174 -6.99 9.21 5.64
N ILE A 175 -7.24 10.28 6.40
CA ILE A 175 -7.82 10.22 7.77
C ILE A 175 -9.14 9.43 7.80
N PRO A 176 -10.12 9.64 6.89
CA PRO A 176 -11.38 8.90 6.93
C PRO A 176 -11.18 7.39 6.89
N VAL A 177 -10.39 6.89 5.95
CA VAL A 177 -10.15 5.45 5.83
C VAL A 177 -9.34 4.90 7.01
N ALA A 178 -8.36 5.66 7.50
CA ALA A 178 -7.56 5.27 8.67
C ALA A 178 -8.44 5.17 9.93
N VAL A 179 -9.34 6.12 10.16
CA VAL A 179 -10.32 6.07 11.26
C VAL A 179 -11.23 4.85 11.10
N TYR A 180 -11.72 4.58 9.90
CA TYR A 180 -12.58 3.42 9.65
C TYR A 180 -11.88 2.10 9.99
N MET A 181 -10.65 1.91 9.50
CA MET A 181 -9.86 0.69 9.74
C MET A 181 -9.55 0.52 11.24
N LEU A 182 -9.00 1.54 11.88
CA LEU A 182 -8.61 1.50 13.30
C LEU A 182 -9.82 1.35 14.23
N ARG A 183 -10.96 1.97 13.88
CA ARG A 183 -12.20 1.82 14.67
C ARG A 183 -12.61 0.36 14.80
N GLY A 184 -12.55 -0.41 13.71
CA GLY A 184 -12.89 -1.83 13.74
C GLY A 184 -12.01 -2.59 14.72
N TYR A 185 -10.74 -2.28 14.75
CA TYR A 185 -9.78 -2.92 15.65
C TYR A 185 -9.98 -2.52 17.11
N PHE A 186 -10.09 -1.22 17.40
CA PHE A 186 -10.34 -0.74 18.76
C PHE A 186 -11.67 -1.23 19.35
N ALA A 187 -12.70 -1.41 18.51
CA ALA A 187 -13.97 -1.97 18.96
C ALA A 187 -13.86 -3.43 19.42
N GLY A 188 -12.86 -4.16 18.92
CA GLY A 188 -12.56 -5.55 19.33
C GLY A 188 -11.78 -5.67 20.65
N LEU A 189 -11.19 -4.60 21.16
CA LEU A 189 -10.50 -4.62 22.45
C LEU A 189 -11.51 -4.75 23.61
N PRO A 190 -11.24 -5.59 24.65
CA PRO A 190 -12.09 -5.68 25.83
C PRO A 190 -12.29 -4.32 26.52
N SER A 191 -13.52 -4.02 26.94
CA SER A 191 -13.83 -2.79 27.68
C SER A 191 -13.18 -2.72 29.06
N ASP A 192 -12.95 -3.90 29.66
CA ASP A 192 -12.33 -4.05 30.97
C ASP A 192 -10.94 -3.42 31.06
N LEU A 193 -10.22 -3.34 29.93
CA LEU A 193 -8.93 -2.64 29.84
C LEU A 193 -9.07 -1.14 30.04
N ASP A 194 -10.13 -0.54 29.49
CA ASP A 194 -10.42 0.87 29.64
C ASP A 194 -10.85 1.18 31.09
N ASP A 195 -11.68 0.30 31.68
CA ASP A 195 -12.17 0.44 33.04
C ASP A 195 -11.04 0.26 34.07
N ALA A 196 -10.16 -0.74 33.89
CA ALA A 196 -8.96 -0.93 34.72
C ALA A 196 -8.05 0.31 34.67
N GLY A 197 -7.77 0.85 33.47
CA GLY A 197 -6.97 2.07 33.33
C GLY A 197 -7.56 3.26 34.05
N LEU A 198 -8.91 3.42 34.04
CA LEU A 198 -9.58 4.49 34.79
C LEU A 198 -9.49 4.28 36.31
N MET A 199 -9.60 3.04 36.80
CA MET A 199 -9.44 2.70 38.21
C MET A 199 -8.02 2.98 38.70
N ASP A 200 -7.02 2.80 37.83
CA ASP A 200 -5.61 3.14 38.07
C ASP A 200 -5.35 4.66 37.99
N GLY A 201 -6.36 5.48 37.72
CA GLY A 201 -6.26 6.93 37.63
C GLY A 201 -5.71 7.46 36.32
N LEU A 202 -5.62 6.65 35.26
CA LEU A 202 -5.16 7.10 33.96
C LEU A 202 -6.20 8.01 33.28
N SER A 203 -5.72 9.07 32.67
CA SER A 203 -6.53 9.89 31.77
C SER A 203 -6.86 9.14 30.47
N ARG A 204 -7.90 9.56 29.76
CA ARG A 204 -8.28 8.95 28.46
C ARG A 204 -7.12 8.93 27.45
N LEU A 205 -6.31 9.98 27.40
CA LEU A 205 -5.15 10.04 26.52
C LEU A 205 -4.10 9.01 26.94
N GLN A 206 -3.86 8.83 28.24
CA GLN A 206 -2.93 7.82 28.76
C GLN A 206 -3.44 6.39 28.48
N ILE A 207 -4.75 6.15 28.53
CA ILE A 207 -5.33 4.85 28.13
C ILE A 207 -5.06 4.60 26.64
N ILE A 208 -5.24 5.61 25.78
CA ILE A 208 -4.93 5.49 24.35
C ILE A 208 -3.46 5.15 24.15
N THR A 209 -2.54 5.94 24.75
CA THR A 209 -1.11 5.81 24.48
C THR A 209 -0.47 4.61 25.17
N ASN A 210 -0.89 4.26 26.40
CA ASN A 210 -0.23 3.26 27.21
C ASN A 210 -0.87 1.87 27.13
N ILE A 211 -2.15 1.80 26.72
CA ILE A 211 -2.90 0.54 26.66
C ILE A 211 -3.36 0.25 25.23
N ALA A 212 -4.23 1.10 24.66
CA ALA A 212 -4.87 0.81 23.39
C ALA A 212 -3.88 0.78 22.21
N MET A 213 -2.97 1.75 22.11
CA MET A 213 -1.96 1.81 21.03
C MET A 213 -1.01 0.60 21.05
N PRO A 214 -0.35 0.25 22.17
CA PRO A 214 0.55 -0.92 22.23
C PRO A 214 -0.15 -2.22 21.82
N LEU A 215 -1.37 -2.45 22.31
CA LEU A 215 -2.17 -3.64 21.96
C LEU A 215 -2.62 -3.64 20.49
N SER A 216 -2.72 -2.46 19.87
CA SER A 216 -3.18 -2.28 18.48
C SER A 216 -2.02 -2.01 17.51
N MET A 217 -0.76 -2.14 17.92
CA MET A 217 0.39 -1.87 17.05
C MET A 217 0.35 -2.59 15.71
N PRO A 218 -0.07 -3.86 15.60
CA PRO A 218 -0.19 -4.51 14.29
C PRO A 218 -1.19 -3.81 13.37
N ALA A 219 -2.33 -3.37 13.90
CA ALA A 219 -3.33 -2.64 13.12
C ALA A 219 -2.85 -1.24 12.74
N ILE A 220 -2.20 -0.53 13.67
CA ILE A 220 -1.62 0.80 13.42
C ILE A 220 -0.54 0.69 12.34
N ALA A 221 0.33 -0.31 12.40
CA ALA A 221 1.35 -0.56 11.40
C ALA A 221 0.74 -0.86 10.01
N SER A 222 -0.34 -1.63 9.96
CA SER A 222 -1.07 -1.92 8.72
C SER A 222 -1.67 -0.66 8.10
N VAL A 223 -2.27 0.20 8.93
CA VAL A 223 -2.83 1.48 8.48
C VAL A 223 -1.73 2.44 8.06
N ALA A 224 -0.60 2.49 8.77
CA ALA A 224 0.56 3.29 8.40
C ALA A 224 1.09 2.91 7.01
N LEU A 225 1.24 1.60 6.74
CA LEU A 225 1.65 1.09 5.44
C LEU A 225 0.64 1.47 4.34
N TYR A 226 -0.64 1.29 4.60
CA TYR A 226 -1.70 1.63 3.67
C TYR A 226 -1.69 3.14 3.31
N VAL A 227 -1.59 4.00 4.32
CA VAL A 227 -1.51 5.47 4.13
C VAL A 227 -0.24 5.84 3.37
N PHE A 228 0.90 5.23 3.70
CA PHE A 228 2.14 5.44 2.96
C PHE A 228 1.97 5.08 1.48
N MET A 229 1.40 3.93 1.17
CA MET A 229 1.18 3.50 -0.21
C MET A 229 0.27 4.46 -0.98
N ILE A 230 -0.78 4.99 -0.37
CA ILE A 230 -1.64 6.00 -1.00
C ILE A 230 -0.85 7.27 -1.28
N ALA A 231 -0.15 7.82 -0.28
CA ALA A 231 0.59 9.06 -0.42
C ALA A 231 1.77 8.95 -1.41
N TRP A 232 2.48 7.81 -1.40
CA TRP A 232 3.60 7.54 -2.29
C TRP A 232 3.18 7.48 -3.76
N ASN A 233 2.03 6.89 -4.05
CA ASN A 233 1.51 6.73 -5.41
C ASN A 233 0.60 7.89 -5.84
N GLU A 234 0.34 8.85 -4.96
CA GLU A 234 -0.56 9.95 -5.26
C GLU A 234 0.04 10.84 -6.37
N PHE A 235 -0.75 11.01 -7.42
CA PHE A 235 -0.35 11.77 -8.61
C PHE A 235 -1.23 13.00 -8.84
N LEU A 236 -2.54 12.88 -8.59
CA LEU A 236 -3.52 13.85 -9.05
C LEU A 236 -3.37 15.21 -8.36
N PHE A 237 -3.26 15.23 -7.04
CA PHE A 237 -3.02 16.46 -6.29
C PHE A 237 -1.61 16.99 -6.54
N ALA A 238 -0.59 16.12 -6.63
CA ALA A 238 0.76 16.54 -6.96
C ALA A 238 0.81 17.20 -8.34
N PHE A 239 0.10 16.65 -9.34
CA PHE A 239 0.00 17.21 -10.67
C PHE A 239 -0.63 18.60 -10.69
N MET A 240 -1.70 18.81 -9.92
CA MET A 240 -2.44 20.06 -9.87
C MET A 240 -1.76 21.15 -9.03
N PHE A 241 -1.07 20.75 -7.95
CA PHE A 241 -0.55 21.70 -6.95
C PHE A 241 0.90 22.14 -7.20
N LEU A 242 1.71 21.31 -7.88
CA LEU A 242 3.14 21.57 -8.06
C LEU A 242 3.42 21.97 -9.51
N ASP A 243 4.10 23.09 -9.69
CA ASP A 243 4.51 23.62 -11.01
C ASP A 243 6.04 23.53 -11.20
N ASP A 244 6.82 23.69 -10.14
CA ASP A 244 8.28 23.63 -10.19
C ASP A 244 8.76 22.16 -10.17
N VAL A 245 9.59 21.81 -11.15
CA VAL A 245 10.19 20.46 -11.28
C VAL A 245 10.96 20.05 -10.01
N LYS A 246 11.58 21.02 -9.31
CA LYS A 246 12.31 20.77 -8.06
C LYS A 246 11.41 20.34 -6.91
N LEU A 247 10.12 20.60 -6.99
CA LEU A 247 9.12 20.22 -5.98
C LEU A 247 8.33 18.98 -6.39
N PHE A 248 8.52 18.42 -7.58
CA PHE A 248 7.76 17.28 -8.02
C PHE A 248 7.95 16.09 -7.07
N THR A 249 6.86 15.40 -6.81
CA THR A 249 6.89 14.07 -6.21
C THR A 249 7.30 13.02 -7.24
N LEU A 250 7.67 11.85 -6.80
CA LEU A 250 8.13 10.76 -7.67
C LEU A 250 7.08 10.37 -8.71
N SER A 251 5.81 10.20 -8.31
CA SER A 251 4.71 9.88 -9.21
C SER A 251 4.53 10.94 -10.31
N ARG A 252 4.56 12.24 -9.96
CA ARG A 252 4.50 13.33 -10.92
C ARG A 252 5.75 13.38 -11.80
N GLY A 253 6.92 13.22 -11.22
CA GLY A 253 8.20 13.24 -11.94
C GLY A 253 8.32 12.10 -12.95
N ILE A 254 7.92 10.88 -12.59
CA ILE A 254 7.91 9.74 -13.53
C ILE A 254 6.99 10.01 -14.72
N VAL A 255 5.81 10.59 -14.50
CA VAL A 255 4.93 10.96 -15.62
C VAL A 255 5.55 12.03 -16.50
N SER A 256 6.31 12.98 -15.95
CA SER A 256 7.04 13.98 -16.74
C SER A 256 8.16 13.38 -17.60
N LEU A 257 8.72 12.22 -17.20
CA LEU A 257 9.67 11.45 -18.02
C LEU A 257 9.00 10.74 -19.21
N ASN A 258 7.68 10.61 -19.23
CA ASN A 258 6.95 10.00 -20.35
C ASN A 258 6.74 11.00 -21.49
N SER A 259 7.83 11.50 -22.05
CA SER A 259 7.85 12.39 -23.19
C SER A 259 8.59 11.75 -24.37
N SER A 260 8.39 12.27 -25.57
CA SER A 260 9.10 11.79 -26.77
C SER A 260 10.62 12.04 -26.71
N GLU A 261 11.07 12.93 -25.84
CA GLU A 261 12.46 13.31 -25.67
C GLU A 261 13.21 12.41 -24.70
N VAL A 262 12.49 11.75 -23.77
CA VAL A 262 13.10 10.85 -22.76
C VAL A 262 13.04 9.41 -23.23
N PRO A 263 14.17 8.70 -23.30
CA PRO A 263 14.20 7.30 -23.66
C PRO A 263 13.40 6.41 -22.71
N ARG A 264 12.65 5.43 -23.24
CA ARG A 264 11.74 4.57 -22.47
C ARG A 264 12.41 3.79 -21.35
N GLN A 265 13.69 3.45 -21.48
CA GLN A 265 14.44 2.75 -20.44
C GLN A 265 14.55 3.58 -19.15
N HIS A 266 14.64 4.91 -19.24
CA HIS A 266 14.68 5.79 -18.08
C HIS A 266 13.34 5.80 -17.34
N LEU A 267 12.22 5.84 -18.08
CA LEU A 267 10.89 5.71 -17.50
C LEU A 267 10.75 4.38 -16.74
N MET A 268 11.21 3.27 -17.35
CA MET A 268 11.15 1.95 -16.73
C MET A 268 12.08 1.83 -15.52
N ALA A 269 13.30 2.39 -15.60
CA ALA A 269 14.21 2.44 -14.45
C ALA A 269 13.61 3.26 -13.28
N GLY A 270 13.00 4.40 -13.59
CA GLY A 270 12.28 5.21 -12.61
C GLY A 270 11.13 4.45 -11.95
N ALA A 271 10.36 3.69 -12.71
CA ALA A 271 9.27 2.86 -12.19
C ALA A 271 9.78 1.70 -11.30
N VAL A 272 10.92 1.07 -11.66
CA VAL A 272 11.58 0.06 -10.81
C VAL A 272 11.97 0.67 -9.46
N ILE A 273 12.63 1.84 -9.47
CA ILE A 273 13.04 2.51 -8.24
C ILE A 273 11.81 2.90 -7.40
N ALA A 274 10.75 3.40 -8.04
CA ALA A 274 9.52 3.78 -7.36
C ALA A 274 8.82 2.61 -6.66
N THR A 275 8.93 1.40 -7.23
CA THR A 275 8.34 0.19 -6.67
C THR A 275 9.13 -0.33 -5.46
N ALA A 276 10.43 -0.12 -5.42
CA ALA A 276 11.31 -0.71 -4.40
C ALA A 276 10.95 -0.32 -2.95
N PRO A 277 10.68 0.95 -2.59
CA PRO A 277 10.30 1.31 -1.22
C PRO A 277 8.98 0.67 -0.77
N VAL A 278 8.00 0.62 -1.66
CA VAL A 278 6.68 0.02 -1.37
C VAL A 278 6.84 -1.48 -1.12
N LEU A 279 7.59 -2.17 -1.99
CA LEU A 279 7.85 -3.60 -1.84
C LEU A 279 8.63 -3.91 -0.56
N PHE A 280 9.67 -3.11 -0.27
CA PHE A 280 10.46 -3.24 0.96
C PHE A 280 9.59 -3.08 2.21
N LEU A 281 8.78 -2.02 2.26
CA LEU A 281 7.90 -1.77 3.39
C LEU A 281 6.84 -2.86 3.50
N PHE A 282 6.26 -3.33 2.40
CA PHE A 282 5.30 -4.43 2.43
C PHE A 282 5.91 -5.69 3.03
N LEU A 283 7.08 -6.13 2.56
CA LEU A 283 7.79 -7.30 3.09
C LEU A 283 8.19 -7.12 4.55
N TRP A 284 8.54 -5.90 4.96
CA TRP A 284 8.85 -5.61 6.36
C TRP A 284 7.62 -5.72 7.26
N PHE A 285 6.47 -5.22 6.80
CA PHE A 285 5.25 -5.14 7.59
C PHE A 285 4.34 -6.37 7.46
N GLU A 286 4.57 -7.28 6.49
CA GLU A 286 3.72 -8.47 6.27
C GLU A 286 3.53 -9.30 7.54
N ARG A 287 4.58 -9.43 8.36
CA ARG A 287 4.54 -10.13 9.65
C ARG A 287 3.50 -9.57 10.63
N PHE A 288 3.20 -8.27 10.55
CA PHE A 288 2.19 -7.61 11.38
C PHE A 288 0.78 -7.78 10.78
N LEU A 289 0.68 -7.87 9.45
CA LEU A 289 -0.59 -8.08 8.75
C LEU A 289 -1.16 -9.47 9.05
N VAL A 290 -0.33 -10.51 9.00
CA VAL A 290 -0.74 -11.89 9.23
C VAL A 290 -1.24 -12.10 10.66
N SER A 291 -0.59 -11.52 11.66
CA SER A 291 -1.00 -11.63 13.06
C SER A 291 -2.35 -10.93 13.36
N GLY A 292 -2.65 -9.83 12.65
CA GLY A 292 -3.92 -9.10 12.79
C GLY A 292 -5.13 -9.83 12.19
N LEU A 293 -4.94 -10.54 11.08
CA LEU A 293 -6.00 -11.29 10.41
C LEU A 293 -6.40 -12.57 11.18
N THR A 294 -5.44 -13.22 11.83
CA THR A 294 -5.69 -14.46 12.60
C THR A 294 -6.35 -14.18 13.95
N ALA A 295 -6.10 -13.03 14.57
CA ALA A 295 -6.74 -12.64 15.83
C ALA A 295 -8.26 -12.40 15.68
N GLY A 296 -8.74 -12.07 14.48
CA GLY A 296 -10.17 -11.88 14.18
C GLY A 296 -10.92 -13.14 13.77
N SER A 297 -10.24 -14.23 13.43
CA SER A 297 -10.85 -15.45 12.88
C SER A 297 -11.12 -16.55 13.93
N VAL A 298 -10.69 -16.39 15.17
CA VAL A 298 -10.98 -17.32 16.27
C VAL A 298 -12.18 -16.81 17.08
N LYS A 299 -13.35 -16.78 16.45
CA LYS A 299 -14.66 -16.82 17.10
C LYS A 299 -15.45 -17.92 16.42
N GLY A 300 -15.21 -19.12 16.82
CA GLY A 300 -16.04 -20.29 16.56
C GLY A 300 -16.28 -21.00 17.88
#